data_aa0234bd9e9e5b5b765411cf31764254
#
_entry.id   aa0234bd9e9e5b5b765411cf31764254
#
_cell.length_a   1.000
_cell.length_b   1.000
_cell.length_c   1.000
_cell.angle_alpha   90.00
_cell.angle_beta   90.00
_cell.angle_gamma   90.00
#
_symmetry.space_group_name_H-M   'P 1'
#
loop_
_entity.id
_entity.type
_entity.pdbx_description
1 polymer ?
#
loop_
_entity_poly.entity_id
_entity_poly.type
_entity_poly.pdbx_seq_one_letter_code
_entity_poly.pdbx_strand_id
1 'polypeptide(L)'
;MVIFRFPIQDLEFEVPEDLSAVQKGRWLEVTVPETGSIRETLQQAGIELSRPSAAVVNGQASDLDRILQDGDRVEMLPQIAGG
;
A
#
# COMPACT_ATOMS: atom_id res chain seq x y z
N MET A 1 2.27 4.68 -12.72
CA MET A 1 1.88 3.63 -11.78
C MET A 1 2.71 3.71 -10.52
N VAL A 2 2.18 3.24 -9.43
CA VAL A 2 2.88 3.22 -8.15
C VAL A 2 2.97 1.79 -7.64
N ILE A 3 3.94 1.52 -6.76
CA ILE A 3 4.14 0.21 -6.17
C ILE A 3 3.84 0.29 -4.69
N PHE A 4 2.86 -0.52 -4.24
CA PHE A 4 2.59 -0.70 -2.81
C PHE A 4 3.30 -1.95 -2.33
N ARG A 5 3.93 -1.87 -1.16
CA ARG A 5 4.60 -2.99 -0.51
C ARG A 5 3.88 -3.29 0.79
N PHE A 6 3.42 -4.53 0.93
CA PHE A 6 2.72 -4.99 2.13
C PHE A 6 3.50 -6.11 2.78
N PRO A 7 3.69 -6.09 4.11
CA PRO A 7 4.28 -7.24 4.79
C PRO A 7 3.37 -8.45 4.63
N ILE A 8 3.90 -9.55 4.13
CA ILE A 8 3.09 -10.74 3.83
C ILE A 8 2.43 -11.30 5.10
N GLN A 9 3.14 -11.30 6.22
CA GLN A 9 2.61 -11.83 7.47
C GLN A 9 1.42 -11.04 8.01
N ASP A 10 1.25 -9.79 7.55
CA ASP A 10 0.17 -8.91 8.00
C ASP A 10 -0.91 -8.72 6.94
N LEU A 11 -0.88 -9.51 5.87
CA LEU A 11 -1.90 -9.43 4.83
C LEU A 11 -3.23 -9.96 5.35
N GLU A 12 -4.24 -9.11 5.31
CA GLU A 12 -5.61 -9.46 5.72
C GLU A 12 -6.61 -9.20 4.59
N PHE A 13 -6.11 -9.07 3.38
CA PHE A 13 -6.95 -8.85 2.20
C PHE A 13 -6.45 -9.71 1.05
N GLU A 14 -7.32 -9.94 0.07
CA GLU A 14 -6.94 -10.61 -1.17
C GLU A 14 -6.60 -9.56 -2.22
N VAL A 15 -5.49 -9.78 -2.93
CA VAL A 15 -5.13 -8.89 -4.03
C VAL A 15 -6.05 -9.16 -5.21
N PRO A 16 -6.72 -8.13 -5.75
CA PRO A 16 -7.54 -8.31 -6.94
C PRO A 16 -6.77 -8.94 -8.09
N GLU A 17 -7.40 -9.85 -8.83
CA GLU A 17 -6.74 -10.63 -9.89
C GLU A 17 -6.21 -9.77 -11.05
N ASP A 18 -6.80 -8.60 -11.26
CA ASP A 18 -6.40 -7.71 -12.33
C ASP A 18 -5.16 -6.87 -11.98
N LEU A 19 -4.66 -6.97 -10.76
CA LEU A 19 -3.47 -6.26 -10.34
C LEU A 19 -2.25 -7.16 -10.42
N SER A 20 -1.11 -6.55 -10.75
CA SER A 20 0.17 -7.25 -10.74
C SER A 20 0.72 -7.29 -9.32
N ALA A 21 0.99 -8.49 -8.81
CA ALA A 21 1.53 -8.67 -7.47
C ALA A 21 2.69 -9.65 -7.52
N VAL A 22 3.80 -9.29 -6.90
CA VAL A 22 5.02 -10.09 -6.88
C VAL A 22 5.54 -10.18 -5.45
N GLN A 23 5.81 -11.39 -4.98
CA GLN A 23 6.42 -11.59 -3.68
C GLN A 23 7.93 -11.37 -3.77
N LYS A 24 8.44 -10.53 -2.89
CA LYS A 24 9.88 -10.29 -2.74
C LYS A 24 10.25 -10.43 -1.27
N GLY A 25 10.81 -11.57 -0.90
CA GLY A 25 11.12 -11.85 0.49
C GLY A 25 9.86 -11.84 1.35
N ARG A 26 9.83 -10.96 2.34
CA ARG A 26 8.69 -10.83 3.26
C ARG A 26 7.67 -9.79 2.79
N TRP A 27 7.86 -9.25 1.60
CA TRP A 27 6.99 -8.20 1.07
C TRP A 27 6.21 -8.69 -0.13
N LEU A 28 4.99 -8.23 -0.24
CA LEU A 28 4.22 -8.37 -1.47
C LEU A 28 4.18 -7.01 -2.14
N GLU A 29 4.70 -6.93 -3.36
CA GLU A 29 4.68 -5.70 -4.14
C GLU A 29 3.54 -5.74 -5.12
N VAL A 30 2.63 -4.77 -5.01
CA VAL A 30 1.45 -4.67 -5.86
C VAL A 30 1.57 -3.39 -6.66
N THR A 31 1.48 -3.51 -7.98
CA THR A 31 1.56 -2.36 -8.88
C THR A 31 0.15 -1.90 -9.21
N VAL A 32 -0.14 -0.62 -8.97
CA VAL A 32 -1.48 -0.06 -9.21
C VAL A 32 -1.36 1.30 -9.89
N PRO A 33 -2.39 1.70 -10.67
CA PRO A 33 -2.44 3.07 -11.18
C PRO A 33 -2.72 4.04 -10.03
N GLU A 34 -1.99 5.15 -10.02
CA GLU A 34 -2.21 6.18 -9.01
C GLU A 34 -3.50 6.95 -9.31
N THR A 35 -4.31 7.19 -8.26
CA THR A 35 -5.56 7.93 -8.38
C THR A 35 -5.72 8.84 -7.16
N GLY A 36 -4.97 9.94 -7.15
CA GLY A 36 -5.05 10.90 -6.06
C GLY A 36 -4.22 10.50 -4.85
N SER A 37 -4.82 10.50 -3.67
CA SER A 37 -4.14 10.18 -2.43
C SER A 37 -3.87 8.69 -2.30
N ILE A 38 -3.06 8.31 -1.30
CA ILE A 38 -2.83 6.90 -0.97
C ILE A 38 -4.17 6.22 -0.71
N ARG A 39 -5.04 6.85 0.09
CA ARG A 39 -6.36 6.31 0.43
C ARG A 39 -7.20 6.07 -0.82
N GLU A 40 -7.28 7.08 -1.68
CA GLU A 40 -8.06 6.98 -2.92
C GLU A 40 -7.50 5.92 -3.86
N THR A 41 -6.18 5.85 -3.96
CA THR A 41 -5.52 4.86 -4.81
C THR A 41 -5.84 3.44 -4.36
N LEU A 42 -5.78 3.18 -3.05
CA LEU A 42 -6.14 1.87 -2.51
C LEU A 42 -7.61 1.55 -2.75
N GLN A 43 -8.51 2.52 -2.55
CA GLN A 43 -9.93 2.33 -2.78
C GLN A 43 -10.23 2.00 -4.24
N GLN A 44 -9.63 2.73 -5.16
CA GLN A 44 -9.83 2.50 -6.58
C GLN A 44 -9.25 1.17 -7.04
N ALA A 45 -8.19 0.71 -6.39
CA ALA A 45 -7.60 -0.59 -6.70
C ALA A 45 -8.38 -1.76 -6.10
N GLY A 46 -9.35 -1.49 -5.23
CA GLY A 46 -10.11 -2.55 -4.58
C GLY A 46 -9.39 -3.18 -3.39
N ILE A 47 -8.43 -2.47 -2.82
CA ILE A 47 -7.69 -2.95 -1.65
C ILE A 47 -8.25 -2.30 -0.40
N GLU A 48 -8.83 -3.12 0.48
CA GLU A 48 -9.37 -2.66 1.75
C GLU A 48 -8.44 -3.05 2.89
N LEU A 49 -8.03 -2.07 3.66
CA LEU A 49 -7.21 -2.31 4.84
C LEU A 49 -8.11 -2.48 6.05
N SER A 50 -7.98 -3.61 6.75
CA SER A 50 -8.81 -3.93 7.90
C SER A 50 -8.34 -3.24 9.18
N ARG A 51 -7.14 -2.69 9.18
CA ARG A 51 -6.54 -2.03 10.34
C ARG A 51 -5.91 -0.70 9.93
N PRO A 52 -5.78 0.23 10.90
CA PRO A 52 -5.01 1.45 10.63
C PRO A 52 -3.59 1.10 10.20
N SER A 53 -3.10 1.82 9.22
CA SER A 53 -1.77 1.59 8.67
C SER A 53 -1.02 2.90 8.57
N ALA A 54 0.30 2.81 8.70
CA ALA A 54 1.20 3.91 8.41
C ALA A 54 1.77 3.72 7.02
N ALA A 55 2.04 4.82 6.33
CA ALA A 55 2.61 4.78 4.99
C ALA A 55 4.00 5.39 5.00
N VAL A 56 4.91 4.77 4.26
CA VAL A 56 6.25 5.31 4.02
C VAL A 56 6.40 5.43 2.51
N VAL A 57 6.47 6.67 2.02
CA VAL A 57 6.54 6.95 0.58
C VAL A 57 7.97 7.34 0.25
N ASN A 58 8.61 6.55 -0.60
CA ASN A 58 10.00 6.79 -1.02
C ASN A 58 10.94 7.01 0.17
N GLY A 59 10.73 6.24 1.24
CA GLY A 59 11.54 6.32 2.45
C GLY A 59 11.12 7.36 3.47
N GLN A 60 10.02 8.08 3.22
CA GLN A 60 9.53 9.11 4.15
C GLN A 60 8.15 8.76 4.68
N ALA A 61 7.99 8.87 6.00
CA ALA A 61 6.69 8.63 6.62
C ALA A 61 5.68 9.67 6.15
N SER A 62 4.45 9.21 5.94
CA SER A 62 3.40 10.06 5.40
C SER A 62 2.04 9.58 5.92
N ASP A 63 1.04 10.47 5.91
CA ASP A 63 -0.32 10.05 6.17
C ASP A 63 -0.98 9.53 4.87
N LEU A 64 -2.19 8.99 4.99
CA LEU A 64 -2.88 8.39 3.86
C LEU A 64 -3.49 9.42 2.89
N ASP A 65 -3.44 10.68 3.24
CA ASP A 65 -3.98 11.75 2.39
C ASP A 65 -2.93 12.32 1.45
N ARG A 66 -1.70 11.82 1.53
CA ARG A 66 -0.64 12.24 0.60
C ARG A 66 -1.00 11.86 -0.82
N ILE A 67 -0.84 12.81 -1.74
CA ILE A 67 -1.08 12.59 -3.17
C ILE A 67 0.09 11.83 -3.77
N LEU A 68 -0.22 10.78 -4.51
CA LEU A 68 0.79 9.93 -5.16
C LEU A 68 1.09 10.41 -6.57
N GLN A 69 2.33 10.19 -6.98
CA GLN A 69 2.80 10.49 -8.33
C GLN A 69 3.34 9.22 -8.97
N ASP A 70 3.36 9.20 -10.29
CA ASP A 70 3.89 8.07 -11.04
C ASP A 70 5.31 7.74 -10.57
N GLY A 71 5.54 6.45 -10.30
CA GLY A 71 6.84 5.97 -9.85
C GLY A 71 7.03 5.94 -8.34
N ASP A 72 6.06 6.45 -7.56
CA ASP A 72 6.18 6.40 -6.11
C ASP A 72 6.15 4.96 -5.60
N ARG A 73 6.91 4.72 -4.54
CA ARG A 73 6.96 3.43 -3.84
C ARG A 73 6.45 3.65 -2.42
N VAL A 74 5.40 2.93 -2.07
CA VAL A 74 4.71 3.10 -0.79
C VAL A 74 4.79 1.82 0.01
N GLU A 75 5.41 1.88 1.18
CA GLU A 75 5.40 0.78 2.12
C GLU A 75 4.26 0.98 3.10
N MET A 76 3.35 0.01 3.17
CA MET A 76 2.21 0.04 4.08
C MET A 76 2.55 -0.82 5.29
N LEU A 77 2.57 -0.21 6.45
CA LEU A 77 2.93 -0.89 7.69
C LEU A 77 1.76 -0.83 8.66
N PRO A 78 1.45 -1.92 9.37
CA PRO A 78 0.40 -1.85 10.37
C PRO A 78 0.83 -0.96 11.53
N GLN A 79 -0.10 -0.16 12.05
CA GLN A 79 0.16 0.61 13.25
C GLN A 79 -0.04 -0.30 14.45
N ILE A 80 0.95 -0.31 15.34
CA ILE A 80 0.87 -1.10 16.56
C ILE A 80 0.20 -0.24 17.61
N ALA A 81 -1.00 -0.64 18.02
CA ALA A 81 -1.77 0.08 19.01
C ALA A 81 -1.10 0.00 20.38
N GLY A 82 -1.12 1.09 21.12
CA GLY A 82 -0.61 1.12 22.48
C GLY A 82 0.90 1.09 22.61
N GLY A 83 1.57 1.29 21.51
CA GLY A 83 3.04 1.33 21.50
C GLY A 83 3.59 2.52 22.21
#